data_2edc05080f67e46bf3f76142181fa7fb
#
_entry.id   2edc05080f67e46bf3f76142181fa7fb
#
_cell.length_a   1.000
_cell.length_b   1.000
_cell.length_c   1.000
_cell.angle_alpha   90.00
_cell.angle_beta   90.00
_cell.angle_gamma   90.00
#
_symmetry.space_group_name_H-M   'P 1'
#
loop_
_entity.id
_entity.type
_entity.pdbx_description
1 polymer ?
#
loop_
_entity_poly.entity_id
_entity_poly.type
_entity_poly.pdbx_seq_one_letter_code
_entity_poly.pdbx_strand_id
1 'polypeptide(L)'
;MNKSTSDKTAAPLFLVTGVSGAGKNSALKVLEDLGYEAADNLPVSLIRRLVADGDFPHPIGIDIRTRDFDAAGFLDELDHLMQRPGTDVTLLFLDCDDEILGRRFEETRRRHPLADERSVSDGLRQEREQMARVREQAGVLIDTSDLALRDLKRTLEGHFTLDDRTGPAIFVTSFSFRRGLLRDADLVFDVRFLRNPHYDADLRRLSGRDEAVADFILQDDGFRAFSTT
;
A
#
# COMPACT_ATOMS: atom_id res chain seq x y z
N MET A 1 42.41 -20.57 -0.69
CA MET A 1 41.17 -20.53 0.10
C MET A 1 40.34 -19.36 -0.44
N ASN A 2 39.44 -19.69 -1.38
CA ASN A 2 38.57 -18.70 -2.02
C ASN A 2 37.42 -18.39 -1.08
N LYS A 3 37.38 -17.16 -0.55
CA LYS A 3 36.17 -16.61 0.06
C LYS A 3 35.18 -16.38 -1.06
N SER A 4 34.19 -17.23 -1.14
CA SER A 4 32.97 -17.04 -1.90
C SER A 4 32.41 -15.64 -1.58
N THR A 5 32.40 -14.76 -2.55
CA THR A 5 31.62 -13.52 -2.53
C THR A 5 30.16 -13.94 -2.57
N SER A 6 29.53 -14.02 -1.41
CA SER A 6 28.08 -14.16 -1.36
C SER A 6 27.52 -12.86 -1.98
N ASP A 7 26.78 -13.02 -3.04
CA ASP A 7 25.91 -12.00 -3.61
C ASP A 7 25.03 -11.49 -2.46
N LYS A 8 25.37 -10.32 -1.90
CA LYS A 8 24.53 -9.69 -0.90
C LYS A 8 23.30 -9.18 -1.68
N THR A 9 22.23 -9.93 -1.62
CA THR A 9 20.90 -9.42 -1.98
C THR A 9 20.72 -8.05 -1.33
N ALA A 10 20.37 -7.07 -2.14
CA ALA A 10 20.14 -5.71 -1.65
C ALA A 10 19.09 -5.74 -0.53
N ALA A 11 19.38 -5.12 0.61
CA ALA A 11 18.42 -5.02 1.67
C ALA A 11 17.27 -4.10 1.22
N PRO A 12 16.00 -4.55 1.27
CA PRO A 12 14.87 -3.74 0.83
C PRO A 12 14.68 -2.56 1.78
N LEU A 13 14.50 -1.37 1.24
CA LEU A 13 14.20 -0.14 1.95
C LEU A 13 12.78 0.33 1.59
N PHE A 14 11.90 0.41 2.57
CA PHE A 14 10.53 0.89 2.34
C PHE A 14 10.37 2.30 2.88
N LEU A 15 10.04 3.25 2.01
CA LEU A 15 9.64 4.59 2.42
C LEU A 15 8.11 4.63 2.48
N VAL A 16 7.56 4.76 3.68
CA VAL A 16 6.11 4.71 3.93
C VAL A 16 5.60 6.12 4.16
N THR A 17 4.77 6.60 3.24
CA THR A 17 4.18 7.93 3.29
C THR A 17 2.70 7.90 2.92
N GLY A 18 2.07 9.04 2.82
CA GLY A 18 0.67 9.16 2.41
C GLY A 18 -0.02 10.35 3.04
N VAL A 19 -1.30 10.51 2.71
CA VAL A 19 -2.12 11.60 3.24
C VAL A 19 -2.37 11.40 4.74
N SER A 20 -2.37 12.48 5.50
CA SER A 20 -2.63 12.47 6.94
C SER A 20 -3.97 11.81 7.27
N GLY A 21 -3.94 10.77 8.09
CA GLY A 21 -5.14 9.97 8.41
C GLY A 21 -5.37 8.76 7.52
N ALA A 22 -4.59 8.57 6.44
CA ALA A 22 -4.71 7.41 5.55
C ALA A 22 -4.18 6.09 6.16
N GLY A 23 -3.58 6.10 7.35
CA GLY A 23 -3.21 4.87 8.06
C GLY A 23 -1.72 4.53 8.07
N LYS A 24 -0.81 5.47 7.81
CA LYS A 24 0.64 5.27 7.85
C LYS A 24 1.11 4.53 9.11
N ASN A 25 0.67 4.95 10.30
CA ASN A 25 1.04 4.31 11.55
C ASN A 25 0.55 2.87 11.66
N SER A 26 -0.62 2.57 11.07
CA SER A 26 -1.14 1.20 11.03
C SER A 26 -0.31 0.34 10.08
N ALA A 27 0.11 0.90 8.95
CA ALA A 27 0.98 0.22 8.00
C ALA A 27 2.36 -0.09 8.62
N LEU A 28 2.98 0.88 9.31
CA LEU A 28 4.25 0.65 10.01
C LEU A 28 4.14 -0.46 11.05
N LYS A 29 3.08 -0.47 11.86
CA LYS A 29 2.84 -1.54 12.84
C LYS A 29 2.67 -2.92 12.19
N VAL A 30 1.99 -2.98 11.05
CA VAL A 30 1.88 -4.24 10.31
C VAL A 30 3.25 -4.70 9.80
N LEU A 31 4.07 -3.79 9.30
CA LEU A 31 5.43 -4.13 8.86
C LEU A 31 6.31 -4.59 10.04
N GLU A 32 6.15 -3.99 11.23
CA GLU A 32 6.78 -4.48 12.47
C GLU A 32 6.32 -5.90 12.82
N ASP A 33 5.01 -6.19 12.71
CA ASP A 33 4.45 -7.53 12.91
C ASP A 33 5.00 -8.56 11.91
N LEU A 34 5.44 -8.12 10.73
CA LEU A 34 6.10 -8.95 9.71
C LEU A 34 7.60 -9.16 9.98
N GLY A 35 8.12 -8.58 11.05
CA GLY A 35 9.51 -8.75 11.48
C GLY A 35 10.47 -7.66 11.01
N TYR A 36 9.96 -6.57 10.43
CA TYR A 36 10.78 -5.41 10.08
C TYR A 36 11.01 -4.51 11.30
N GLU A 37 12.17 -3.87 11.35
CA GLU A 37 12.38 -2.74 12.26
C GLU A 37 11.92 -1.46 11.58
N ALA A 38 10.85 -0.83 12.10
CA ALA A 38 10.32 0.38 11.54
C ALA A 38 10.82 1.63 12.29
N ALA A 39 11.17 2.67 11.54
CA ALA A 39 11.40 4.01 12.08
C ALA A 39 10.30 4.95 11.60
N ASP A 40 9.68 5.71 12.51
CA ASP A 40 8.70 6.72 12.14
C ASP A 40 9.22 8.13 12.37
N ASN A 41 8.76 9.05 11.53
CA ASN A 41 9.06 10.49 11.66
C ASN A 41 10.55 10.84 11.61
N LEU A 42 11.32 10.09 10.84
CA LEU A 42 12.73 10.34 10.63
C LEU A 42 12.92 11.56 9.72
N PRO A 43 13.77 12.55 10.12
CA PRO A 43 14.11 13.67 9.24
C PRO A 43 14.65 13.20 7.89
N VAL A 44 14.14 13.79 6.79
CA VAL A 44 14.53 13.40 5.43
C VAL A 44 16.06 13.48 5.23
N SER A 45 16.68 14.51 5.79
CA SER A 45 18.13 14.73 5.77
C SER A 45 18.97 13.61 6.41
N LEU A 46 18.37 12.76 7.25
CA LEU A 46 19.09 11.68 7.94
C LEU A 46 18.97 10.33 7.21
N ILE A 47 18.04 10.17 6.28
CA ILE A 47 17.77 8.87 5.60
C ILE A 47 19.04 8.35 4.93
N ARG A 48 19.69 9.19 4.11
CA ARG A 48 20.91 8.82 3.37
C ARG A 48 22.03 8.36 4.29
N ARG A 49 22.18 9.01 5.45
CA ARG A 49 23.21 8.67 6.42
C ARG A 49 22.96 7.31 7.07
N LEU A 50 21.71 7.05 7.40
CA LEU A 50 21.31 5.78 8.00
C LEU A 50 21.45 4.60 7.03
N VAL A 51 21.01 4.78 5.78
CA VAL A 51 21.17 3.77 4.74
C VAL A 51 22.65 3.52 4.41
N ALA A 52 23.56 4.47 4.69
CA ALA A 52 24.99 4.30 4.47
C ALA A 52 25.65 3.30 5.42
N ASP A 53 25.14 3.18 6.63
CA ASP A 53 25.72 2.33 7.69
C ASP A 53 25.34 0.84 7.56
N GLY A 54 24.46 0.48 6.61
CA GLY A 54 24.27 -0.89 6.10
C GLY A 54 23.41 -1.82 6.96
N ASP A 55 23.03 -1.44 8.18
CA ASP A 55 22.27 -2.27 9.12
C ASP A 55 21.04 -1.47 9.62
N PHE A 56 20.15 -1.11 8.68
CA PHE A 56 19.10 -0.12 8.95
C PHE A 56 17.69 -0.72 8.90
N PRO A 57 16.76 -0.23 9.74
CA PRO A 57 15.36 -0.63 9.68
C PRO A 57 14.78 -0.32 8.31
N HIS A 58 14.15 -1.32 7.72
CA HIS A 58 13.71 -1.30 6.35
C HIS A 58 12.50 -0.38 6.09
N PRO A 59 11.47 -0.27 6.96
CA PRO A 59 10.39 0.68 6.81
C PRO A 59 10.69 2.02 7.50
N ILE A 60 10.68 3.10 6.73
CA ILE A 60 10.82 4.47 7.24
C ILE A 60 9.53 5.25 6.98
N GLY A 61 8.85 5.63 8.04
CA GLY A 61 7.67 6.48 8.00
C GLY A 61 8.04 7.96 7.85
N ILE A 62 7.52 8.61 6.81
CA ILE A 62 7.72 10.03 6.53
C ILE A 62 6.38 10.64 6.18
N ASP A 63 6.09 11.82 6.70
CA ASP A 63 4.90 12.57 6.31
C ASP A 63 5.16 14.09 6.45
N ILE A 64 4.16 14.89 6.12
CA ILE A 64 4.26 16.36 6.18
C ILE A 64 4.57 16.91 7.57
N ARG A 65 4.46 16.11 8.65
CA ARG A 65 4.81 16.49 10.02
C ARG A 65 6.29 16.21 10.33
N THR A 66 6.93 15.44 9.47
CA THR A 66 8.36 15.14 9.64
C THR A 66 9.14 16.45 9.61
N ARG A 67 10.04 16.63 10.58
CA ARG A 67 10.90 17.81 10.61
C ARG A 67 11.66 17.91 9.28
N ASP A 68 11.74 19.11 8.74
CA ASP A 68 12.37 19.44 7.45
C ASP A 68 11.73 18.75 6.22
N PHE A 69 10.49 18.24 6.34
CA PHE A 69 9.80 17.70 5.19
C PHE A 69 9.49 18.80 4.16
N ASP A 70 9.99 18.58 2.97
CA ASP A 70 9.66 19.28 1.74
C ASP A 70 9.53 18.25 0.63
N ALA A 71 8.44 18.31 -0.14
CA ALA A 71 8.17 17.30 -1.16
C ALA A 71 9.25 17.22 -2.25
N ALA A 72 9.84 18.36 -2.63
CA ALA A 72 10.92 18.38 -3.62
C ALA A 72 12.19 17.74 -3.05
N GLY A 73 12.61 18.14 -1.84
CA GLY A 73 13.76 17.57 -1.16
C GLY A 73 13.58 16.08 -0.86
N PHE A 74 12.36 15.63 -0.55
CA PHE A 74 12.06 14.21 -0.38
C PHE A 74 12.21 13.43 -1.70
N LEU A 75 11.73 13.99 -2.82
CA LEU A 75 11.88 13.36 -4.14
C LEU A 75 13.34 13.30 -4.57
N ASP A 76 14.11 14.35 -4.34
CA ASP A 76 15.56 14.35 -4.59
C ASP A 76 16.28 13.27 -3.76
N GLU A 77 15.87 13.06 -2.52
CA GLU A 77 16.41 12.00 -1.67
C GLU A 77 16.02 10.60 -2.18
N LEU A 78 14.75 10.42 -2.58
CA LEU A 78 14.25 9.19 -3.18
C LEU A 78 15.06 8.82 -4.43
N ASP A 79 15.27 9.76 -5.34
CA ASP A 79 16.04 9.56 -6.57
C ASP A 79 17.50 9.15 -6.27
N HIS A 80 18.13 9.77 -5.28
CA HIS A 80 19.47 9.38 -4.84
C HIS A 80 19.53 7.95 -4.27
N LEU A 81 18.51 7.56 -3.48
CA LEU A 81 18.43 6.23 -2.90
C LEU A 81 18.21 5.16 -3.98
N MET A 82 17.34 5.44 -4.95
CA MET A 82 17.07 4.54 -6.09
C MET A 82 18.29 4.33 -6.99
N GLN A 83 19.16 5.35 -7.11
CA GLN A 83 20.39 5.25 -7.90
C GLN A 83 21.54 4.57 -7.16
N ARG A 84 21.37 4.28 -5.87
CA ARG A 84 22.43 3.69 -5.05
C ARG A 84 22.55 2.19 -5.33
N PRO A 85 23.74 1.69 -5.73
CA PRO A 85 23.97 0.26 -5.94
C PRO A 85 23.75 -0.53 -4.64
N GLY A 86 23.02 -1.65 -4.73
CA GLY A 86 22.78 -2.54 -3.59
C GLY A 86 21.68 -2.08 -2.64
N THR A 87 20.85 -1.11 -3.03
CA THR A 87 19.65 -0.68 -2.30
C THR A 87 18.44 -0.94 -3.19
N ASP A 88 17.45 -1.65 -2.67
CA ASP A 88 16.15 -1.85 -3.32
C ASP A 88 15.12 -0.98 -2.61
N VAL A 89 14.73 0.14 -3.24
CA VAL A 89 13.87 1.15 -2.61
C VAL A 89 12.47 1.06 -3.15
N THR A 90 11.51 0.87 -2.26
CA THR A 90 10.08 0.93 -2.60
C THR A 90 9.42 2.08 -1.86
N LEU A 91 8.78 2.99 -2.59
CA LEU A 91 7.92 4.03 -2.03
C LEU A 91 6.48 3.49 -1.92
N LEU A 92 6.01 3.33 -0.69
CA LEU A 92 4.62 3.00 -0.37
C LEU A 92 3.85 4.27 -0.03
N PHE A 93 2.83 4.57 -0.82
CA PHE A 93 1.93 5.70 -0.57
C PHE A 93 0.55 5.22 -0.12
N LEU A 94 0.11 5.69 1.04
CA LEU A 94 -1.23 5.43 1.55
C LEU A 94 -2.16 6.59 1.21
N ASP A 95 -3.21 6.28 0.49
CA ASP A 95 -4.26 7.23 0.12
C ASP A 95 -5.58 6.91 0.83
N CYS A 96 -6.50 7.85 0.84
CA CYS A 96 -7.85 7.66 1.37
C CYS A 96 -8.75 8.77 0.85
N ASP A 97 -10.03 8.49 0.68
CA ASP A 97 -11.04 9.48 0.28
C ASP A 97 -11.20 10.62 1.31
N ASP A 98 -11.37 11.85 0.83
CA ASP A 98 -11.43 13.04 1.69
C ASP A 98 -12.61 13.01 2.66
N GLU A 99 -13.76 12.44 2.26
CA GLU A 99 -14.91 12.30 3.16
C GLU A 99 -14.61 11.32 4.30
N ILE A 100 -13.90 10.24 3.98
CA ILE A 100 -13.46 9.25 4.97
C ILE A 100 -12.41 9.86 5.91
N LEU A 101 -11.45 10.59 5.35
CA LEU A 101 -10.45 11.31 6.15
C LEU A 101 -11.10 12.32 7.09
N GLY A 102 -12.04 13.12 6.59
CA GLY A 102 -12.80 14.07 7.41
C GLY A 102 -13.43 13.40 8.62
N ARG A 103 -14.14 12.27 8.41
CA ARG A 103 -14.73 11.48 9.50
C ARG A 103 -13.67 10.94 10.48
N ARG A 104 -12.55 10.41 9.98
CA ARG A 104 -11.45 9.92 10.84
C ARG A 104 -10.86 11.02 11.71
N PHE A 105 -10.73 12.23 11.20
CA PHE A 105 -10.26 13.38 11.96
C PHE A 105 -11.25 13.79 13.05
N GLU A 106 -12.57 13.82 12.74
CA GLU A 106 -13.64 14.10 13.70
C GLU A 106 -13.68 13.06 14.84
N GLU A 107 -13.67 11.78 14.49
CA GLU A 107 -13.68 10.66 15.45
C GLU A 107 -12.48 10.69 16.40
N THR A 108 -11.30 10.98 15.87
CA THR A 108 -10.07 11.00 16.67
C THR A 108 -9.82 12.33 17.37
N ARG A 109 -10.63 13.36 17.09
CA ARG A 109 -10.46 14.73 17.58
C ARG A 109 -9.06 15.31 17.35
N ARG A 110 -8.37 14.83 16.31
CA ARG A 110 -7.04 15.32 15.93
C ARG A 110 -7.19 16.52 15.00
N ARG A 111 -6.27 17.47 15.11
CA ARG A 111 -6.16 18.55 14.13
C ARG A 111 -5.33 18.08 12.95
N HIS A 112 -5.73 18.52 11.76
CA HIS A 112 -4.91 18.29 10.57
C HIS A 112 -3.65 19.17 10.64
N PRO A 113 -2.46 18.66 10.27
CA PRO A 113 -1.19 19.41 10.38
C PRO A 113 -1.18 20.76 9.67
N LEU A 114 -1.90 20.89 8.55
CA LEU A 114 -1.99 22.12 7.74
C LEU A 114 -3.28 22.90 7.96
N ALA A 115 -4.08 22.57 8.97
CA ALA A 115 -5.36 23.23 9.26
C ALA A 115 -5.32 24.10 10.51
N ASP A 116 -4.25 24.89 10.75
CA ASP A 116 -4.03 25.67 11.99
C ASP A 116 -5.26 26.47 12.43
N GLU A 117 -5.85 27.30 11.54
CA GLU A 117 -7.08 28.07 11.78
C GLU A 117 -8.14 27.81 10.70
N ARG A 118 -7.96 26.78 9.87
CA ARG A 118 -8.81 26.45 8.72
C ARG A 118 -9.58 25.16 8.98
N SER A 119 -10.46 24.81 8.02
CA SER A 119 -11.15 23.51 8.06
C SER A 119 -10.20 22.35 7.78
N VAL A 120 -10.54 21.16 8.27
CA VAL A 120 -9.82 19.91 7.94
C VAL A 120 -9.76 19.69 6.43
N SER A 121 -10.83 20.00 5.71
CA SER A 121 -10.91 19.90 4.25
C SER A 121 -9.93 20.84 3.53
N ASP A 122 -9.69 22.03 4.04
CA ASP A 122 -8.68 22.94 3.47
C ASP A 122 -7.26 22.39 3.69
N GLY A 123 -7.00 21.84 4.88
CA GLY A 123 -5.74 21.20 5.19
C GLY A 123 -5.48 19.99 4.29
N LEU A 124 -6.47 19.12 4.10
CA LEU A 124 -6.37 17.96 3.22
C LEU A 124 -6.10 18.35 1.76
N ARG A 125 -6.80 19.37 1.25
CA ARG A 125 -6.57 19.86 -0.11
C ARG A 125 -5.14 20.34 -0.28
N GLN A 126 -4.64 21.15 0.65
CA GLN A 126 -3.27 21.66 0.62
C GLN A 126 -2.24 20.53 0.72
N GLU A 127 -2.48 19.53 1.56
CA GLU A 127 -1.61 18.35 1.67
C GLU A 127 -1.56 17.57 0.35
N ARG A 128 -2.71 17.32 -0.29
CA ARG A 128 -2.76 16.63 -1.58
C ARG A 128 -1.99 17.37 -2.67
N GLU A 129 -2.09 18.71 -2.72
CA GLU A 129 -1.33 19.51 -3.66
C GLU A 129 0.19 19.34 -3.44
N GLN A 130 0.64 19.35 -2.19
CA GLN A 130 2.05 19.16 -1.84
C GLN A 130 2.52 17.73 -2.13
N MET A 131 1.69 16.73 -1.86
CA MET A 131 2.02 15.32 -1.99
C MET A 131 1.77 14.74 -3.39
N ALA A 132 1.20 15.50 -4.32
CA ALA A 132 0.81 15.00 -5.64
C ALA A 132 1.96 14.33 -6.39
N ARG A 133 3.13 14.99 -6.46
CA ARG A 133 4.31 14.45 -7.12
C ARG A 133 4.91 13.23 -6.39
N VAL A 134 4.84 13.20 -5.08
CA VAL A 134 5.29 12.07 -4.26
C VAL A 134 4.40 10.85 -4.54
N ARG A 135 3.08 11.07 -4.62
CA ARG A 135 2.11 10.04 -4.96
C ARG A 135 2.35 9.43 -6.35
N GLU A 136 2.69 10.27 -7.34
CA GLU A 136 3.00 9.83 -8.72
C GLU A 136 4.25 8.94 -8.80
N GLN A 137 5.20 9.10 -7.87
CA GLN A 137 6.43 8.29 -7.79
C GLN A 137 6.28 7.03 -6.94
N ALA A 138 5.10 6.79 -6.37
CA ALA A 138 4.87 5.62 -5.54
C ALA A 138 4.96 4.32 -6.35
N GLY A 139 5.83 3.42 -5.93
CA GLY A 139 5.92 2.05 -6.45
C GLY A 139 4.77 1.17 -5.98
N VAL A 140 4.22 1.47 -4.79
CA VAL A 140 3.03 0.83 -4.24
C VAL A 140 2.07 1.91 -3.75
N LEU A 141 0.85 1.92 -4.28
CA LEU A 141 -0.23 2.80 -3.85
C LEU A 141 -1.34 1.96 -3.21
N ILE A 142 -1.72 2.29 -1.97
CA ILE A 142 -2.81 1.60 -1.28
C ILE A 142 -3.90 2.61 -0.90
N ASP A 143 -5.09 2.47 -1.47
CA ASP A 143 -6.29 3.21 -1.06
C ASP A 143 -6.91 2.53 0.16
N THR A 144 -6.93 3.23 1.29
CA THR A 144 -7.44 2.73 2.57
C THR A 144 -8.88 3.14 2.85
N SER A 145 -9.59 3.71 1.90
CA SER A 145 -10.94 4.26 2.09
C SER A 145 -11.92 3.21 2.62
N ASP A 146 -11.92 2.05 2.00
CA ASP A 146 -12.81 0.93 2.34
C ASP A 146 -12.09 -0.25 3.01
N LEU A 147 -10.81 -0.09 3.38
CA LEU A 147 -10.04 -1.15 4.00
C LEU A 147 -10.25 -1.21 5.51
N ALA A 148 -10.66 -2.37 6.00
CA ALA A 148 -10.49 -2.69 7.42
C ALA A 148 -9.01 -2.96 7.73
N LEU A 149 -8.60 -2.81 8.98
CA LEU A 149 -7.21 -3.03 9.40
C LEU A 149 -6.68 -4.43 9.01
N ARG A 150 -7.53 -5.45 9.08
CA ARG A 150 -7.18 -6.82 8.65
C ARG A 150 -6.89 -6.92 7.14
N ASP A 151 -7.58 -6.10 6.35
CA ASP A 151 -7.44 -6.14 4.90
C ASP A 151 -6.18 -5.36 4.49
N LEU A 152 -5.89 -4.24 5.15
CA LEU A 152 -4.61 -3.53 5.04
C LEU A 152 -3.43 -4.47 5.40
N LYS A 153 -3.56 -5.23 6.51
CA LYS A 153 -2.55 -6.22 6.91
C LYS A 153 -2.30 -7.23 5.80
N ARG A 154 -3.36 -7.83 5.24
CA ARG A 154 -3.24 -8.80 4.15
C ARG A 154 -2.60 -8.21 2.89
N THR A 155 -2.95 -6.98 2.54
CA THR A 155 -2.35 -6.28 1.40
C THR A 155 -0.86 -6.07 1.61
N LEU A 156 -0.46 -5.59 2.79
CA LEU A 156 0.95 -5.38 3.11
C LEU A 156 1.73 -6.71 3.21
N GLU A 157 1.14 -7.75 3.81
CA GLU A 157 1.73 -9.09 3.83
C GLU A 157 2.05 -9.59 2.41
N GLY A 158 1.14 -9.37 1.49
CA GLY A 158 1.35 -9.78 0.11
C GLY A 158 2.46 -8.99 -0.60
N HIS A 159 2.62 -7.68 -0.32
CA HIS A 159 3.67 -6.85 -0.93
C HIS A 159 5.05 -7.04 -0.26
N PHE A 160 5.09 -7.29 1.03
CA PHE A 160 6.28 -7.13 1.85
C PHE A 160 6.64 -8.37 2.69
N THR A 161 6.22 -9.56 2.28
CA THR A 161 6.66 -10.79 2.96
C THR A 161 8.16 -10.98 2.76
N LEU A 162 8.90 -11.25 3.85
CA LEU A 162 10.34 -11.53 3.86
C LEU A 162 10.76 -12.83 3.14
N ASP A 163 9.88 -13.41 2.34
CA ASP A 163 10.15 -14.65 1.61
C ASP A 163 11.01 -14.33 0.37
N ASP A 164 12.08 -15.10 0.15
CA ASP A 164 13.08 -14.98 -0.94
C ASP A 164 12.50 -15.12 -2.37
N ARG A 165 11.26 -14.68 -2.58
CA ARG A 165 10.60 -14.72 -3.89
C ARG A 165 11.04 -13.53 -4.75
N THR A 166 12.11 -13.76 -5.50
CA THR A 166 12.52 -12.88 -6.61
C THR A 166 11.51 -12.99 -7.75
N GLY A 167 10.58 -12.05 -7.84
CA GLY A 167 9.61 -11.99 -8.94
C GLY A 167 8.54 -10.91 -8.69
N PRO A 168 7.82 -10.48 -9.73
CA PRO A 168 6.72 -9.53 -9.56
C PRO A 168 5.63 -10.13 -8.67
N ALA A 169 5.22 -9.40 -7.65
CA ALA A 169 4.10 -9.80 -6.80
C ALA A 169 2.78 -9.60 -7.55
N ILE A 170 2.00 -10.67 -7.72
CA ILE A 170 0.68 -10.60 -8.34
C ILE A 170 -0.38 -10.63 -7.24
N PHE A 171 -1.18 -9.57 -7.15
CA PHE A 171 -2.31 -9.48 -6.23
C PHE A 171 -3.61 -9.68 -6.97
N VAL A 172 -4.39 -10.66 -6.53
CA VAL A 172 -5.73 -10.91 -7.03
C VAL A 172 -6.74 -10.51 -5.96
N THR A 173 -7.48 -9.44 -6.21
CA THR A 173 -8.48 -8.92 -5.29
C THR A 173 -9.86 -9.01 -5.91
N SER A 174 -10.83 -9.58 -5.18
CA SER A 174 -12.23 -9.54 -5.57
C SER A 174 -12.90 -8.31 -4.97
N PHE A 175 -13.67 -7.59 -5.77
CA PHE A 175 -14.40 -6.40 -5.32
C PHE A 175 -15.83 -6.38 -5.86
N SER A 176 -16.66 -5.53 -5.29
CA SER A 176 -18.03 -5.31 -5.75
C SER A 176 -18.13 -3.98 -6.49
N PHE A 177 -18.59 -3.98 -7.72
CA PHE A 177 -18.87 -2.76 -8.52
C PHE A 177 -19.81 -1.78 -7.81
N ARG A 178 -20.61 -2.24 -6.85
CA ARG A 178 -21.47 -1.38 -6.03
C ARG A 178 -20.66 -0.34 -5.24
N ARG A 179 -19.39 -0.65 -4.93
CA ARG A 179 -18.48 0.23 -4.18
C ARG A 179 -17.50 0.99 -5.08
N GLY A 180 -17.66 0.88 -6.40
CA GLY A 180 -16.74 1.46 -7.38
C GLY A 180 -15.62 0.49 -7.77
N LEU A 181 -14.74 0.98 -8.64
CA LEU A 181 -13.52 0.27 -9.05
C LEU A 181 -12.42 0.50 -8.02
N LEU A 182 -11.55 -0.49 -7.86
CA LEU A 182 -10.31 -0.33 -7.09
C LEU A 182 -9.41 0.68 -7.83
N ARG A 183 -8.96 1.70 -7.11
CA ARG A 183 -8.16 2.80 -7.69
C ARG A 183 -6.70 2.42 -7.96
N ASP A 184 -6.25 1.36 -7.30
CA ASP A 184 -4.88 0.82 -7.32
C ASP A 184 -4.76 -0.44 -8.19
N ALA A 185 -5.79 -0.81 -8.94
CA ALA A 185 -5.77 -1.98 -9.79
C ALA A 185 -5.16 -1.67 -11.16
N ASP A 186 -4.08 -2.37 -11.52
CA ASP A 186 -3.47 -2.31 -12.86
C ASP A 186 -4.35 -2.98 -13.92
N LEU A 187 -5.06 -4.05 -13.52
CA LEU A 187 -5.97 -4.80 -14.39
C LEU A 187 -7.30 -5.07 -13.68
N VAL A 188 -8.39 -4.85 -14.37
CA VAL A 188 -9.74 -5.13 -13.87
C VAL A 188 -10.47 -6.06 -14.83
N PHE A 189 -10.89 -7.20 -14.33
CA PHE A 189 -11.69 -8.15 -15.07
C PHE A 189 -13.16 -8.11 -14.60
N ASP A 190 -14.07 -7.79 -15.52
CA ASP A 190 -15.50 -7.86 -15.24
C ASP A 190 -16.03 -9.27 -15.52
N VAL A 191 -16.31 -10.01 -14.46
CA VAL A 191 -16.81 -11.39 -14.53
C VAL A 191 -18.32 -11.49 -14.29
N ARG A 192 -19.07 -10.38 -14.36
CA ARG A 192 -20.54 -10.36 -14.14
C ARG A 192 -21.34 -11.06 -15.22
N PHE A 193 -20.72 -11.44 -16.33
CA PHE A 193 -21.33 -12.29 -17.35
C PHE A 193 -21.50 -13.75 -16.88
N LEU A 194 -20.79 -14.17 -15.82
CA LEU A 194 -20.93 -15.51 -15.25
C LEU A 194 -22.24 -15.64 -14.46
N ARG A 195 -22.76 -16.86 -14.37
CA ARG A 195 -23.91 -17.14 -13.53
C ARG A 195 -23.60 -16.84 -12.07
N ASN A 196 -24.49 -16.10 -11.43
CA ASN A 196 -24.28 -15.71 -10.04
C ASN A 196 -24.79 -16.79 -9.08
N PRO A 197 -23.89 -17.42 -8.28
CA PRO A 197 -24.29 -18.46 -7.31
C PRO A 197 -25.28 -17.97 -6.25
N HIS A 198 -25.35 -16.66 -6.02
CA HIS A 198 -26.28 -16.07 -5.05
C HIS A 198 -27.78 -16.29 -5.41
N TYR A 199 -28.08 -16.51 -6.67
CA TYR A 199 -29.45 -16.80 -7.11
C TYR A 199 -29.85 -18.27 -6.92
N ASP A 200 -28.88 -19.14 -6.66
CA ASP A 200 -29.13 -20.53 -6.27
C ASP A 200 -29.41 -20.63 -4.77
N ALA A 201 -30.49 -21.32 -4.40
CA ALA A 201 -30.94 -21.39 -3.01
C ALA A 201 -29.94 -22.12 -2.09
N ASP A 202 -29.26 -23.13 -2.63
CA ASP A 202 -28.31 -23.97 -1.91
C ASP A 202 -26.92 -23.30 -1.80
N LEU A 203 -26.56 -22.49 -2.78
CA LEU A 203 -25.26 -21.81 -2.85
C LEU A 203 -25.27 -20.41 -2.22
N ARG A 204 -26.44 -19.79 -2.03
CA ARG A 204 -26.57 -18.40 -1.55
C ARG A 204 -25.84 -18.12 -0.22
N ARG A 205 -25.72 -19.10 0.65
CA ARG A 205 -25.09 -18.97 1.97
C ARG A 205 -23.59 -19.31 1.95
N LEU A 206 -23.12 -19.84 0.84
CA LEU A 206 -21.74 -20.26 0.63
C LEU A 206 -20.90 -19.09 0.05
N SER A 207 -19.62 -19.29 0.02
CA SER A 207 -18.63 -18.33 -0.51
C SER A 207 -17.81 -18.97 -1.63
N GLY A 208 -17.04 -18.18 -2.38
CA GLY A 208 -16.12 -18.68 -3.40
C GLY A 208 -14.98 -19.58 -2.88
N ARG A 209 -14.92 -19.81 -1.57
CA ARG A 209 -13.99 -20.77 -0.94
C ARG A 209 -14.61 -22.17 -0.79
N ASP A 210 -15.90 -22.27 -0.99
CA ASP A 210 -16.62 -23.53 -0.90
C ASP A 210 -16.61 -24.22 -2.27
N GLU A 211 -16.26 -25.52 -2.28
CA GLU A 211 -16.09 -26.33 -3.48
C GLU A 211 -17.34 -26.31 -4.37
N ALA A 212 -18.52 -26.38 -3.78
CA ALA A 212 -19.79 -26.33 -4.50
C ALA A 212 -19.98 -25.03 -5.31
N VAL A 213 -19.50 -23.91 -4.80
CA VAL A 213 -19.53 -22.61 -5.51
C VAL A 213 -18.49 -22.59 -6.64
N ALA A 214 -17.31 -23.12 -6.38
CA ALA A 214 -16.26 -23.25 -7.40
C ALA A 214 -16.74 -24.14 -8.56
N ASP A 215 -17.30 -25.30 -8.27
CA ASP A 215 -17.84 -26.23 -9.28
C ASP A 215 -18.96 -25.62 -10.10
N PHE A 216 -19.85 -24.85 -9.47
CA PHE A 216 -20.92 -24.13 -10.15
C PHE A 216 -20.39 -23.14 -11.18
N ILE A 217 -19.33 -22.41 -10.86
CA ILE A 217 -18.67 -21.44 -11.76
C ILE A 217 -17.87 -22.15 -12.85
N LEU A 218 -17.13 -23.22 -12.51
CA LEU A 218 -16.33 -23.99 -13.47
C LEU A 218 -17.18 -24.66 -14.59
N GLN A 219 -18.46 -24.92 -14.31
CA GLN A 219 -19.42 -25.45 -15.29
C GLN A 219 -20.00 -24.39 -16.22
N ASP A 220 -19.72 -23.11 -16.00
CA ASP A 220 -20.18 -22.04 -16.86
C ASP A 220 -19.31 -21.96 -18.13
N ASP A 221 -19.97 -21.98 -19.29
CA ASP A 221 -19.27 -21.90 -20.60
C ASP A 221 -18.49 -20.58 -20.73
N GLY A 222 -19.00 -19.49 -20.16
CA GLY A 222 -18.34 -18.19 -20.10
C GLY A 222 -17.02 -18.25 -19.31
N PHE A 223 -16.98 -19.03 -18.23
CA PHE A 223 -15.74 -19.19 -17.43
C PHE A 223 -14.65 -19.90 -18.25
N ARG A 224 -15.01 -20.95 -18.99
CA ARG A 224 -14.03 -21.67 -19.84
C ARG A 224 -13.43 -20.75 -20.91
N ALA A 225 -14.26 -19.95 -21.55
CA ALA A 225 -13.79 -18.99 -22.55
C ALA A 225 -12.86 -17.94 -21.92
N PHE A 226 -13.22 -17.43 -20.74
CA PHE A 226 -12.44 -16.43 -20.03
C PHE A 226 -11.08 -16.96 -19.51
N SER A 227 -11.04 -18.18 -19.00
CA SER A 227 -9.84 -18.78 -18.41
C SER A 227 -8.78 -19.25 -19.42
N THR A 228 -9.14 -19.29 -20.71
CA THR A 228 -8.26 -19.71 -21.83
C THR A 228 -7.67 -18.53 -22.62
N THR A 229 -8.13 -17.30 -22.31
CA THR A 229 -7.62 -16.06 -22.91
C THR A 229 -6.47 -15.49 -22.12
#